data_d60cfdf9d63f191a1f626a84fb298661
#
_entry.id   d60cfdf9d63f191a1f626a84fb298661
#
_cell.length_a   1.000
_cell.length_b   1.000
_cell.length_c   1.000
_cell.angle_alpha   90.00
_cell.angle_beta   90.00
_cell.angle_gamma   90.00
#
_symmetry.space_group_name_H-M   'P 1'
#
loop_
_entity.id
_entity.type
_entity.pdbx_description
1 polymer ?
#
loop_
_entity_poly.entity_id
_entity_poly.type
_entity_poly.pdbx_seq_one_letter_code
_entity_poly.pdbx_strand_id
1 'polypeptide(L)'
;SDRLFVQDLYAALKSGASYPAARQKAFEACRTDSRLSQVPAGLLTAPNNILGIEYLRALRRLDSPIRPVTLTRTSDNYHSPRLDQGFASATAIRKTLTGPEPELISGFVPDNVLPVLLEAVKDGALMSEDDFSLPLKYQLLLSTPETLSGFLDVSEALANRIHRRLSEYTGYRQFAELLKTRETTRTRIN
;
A
#
# COMPACT_ATOMS: atom_id res chain seq x y z
N SER A 1 12.58 24.75 -12.81
CA SER A 1 12.73 23.61 -11.87
C SER A 1 11.81 22.44 -12.20
N ASP A 2 10.53 22.66 -12.56
CA ASP A 2 9.61 21.55 -12.89
C ASP A 2 10.04 20.76 -14.14
N ARG A 3 10.60 21.43 -15.13
CA ARG A 3 11.09 20.76 -16.36
C ARG A 3 12.27 19.83 -16.08
N LEU A 4 13.21 20.23 -15.24
CA LEU A 4 14.36 19.39 -14.87
C LEU A 4 13.91 18.15 -14.09
N PHE A 5 13.02 18.32 -13.11
CA PHE A 5 12.46 17.18 -12.37
C PHE A 5 11.79 16.17 -13.29
N VAL A 6 10.97 16.65 -14.23
CA VAL A 6 10.28 15.78 -15.20
C VAL A 6 11.27 15.06 -16.12
N GLN A 7 12.32 15.75 -16.60
CA GLN A 7 13.36 15.12 -17.43
C GLN A 7 14.10 14.02 -16.68
N ASP A 8 14.55 14.28 -15.45
CA ASP A 8 15.28 13.31 -14.63
C ASP A 8 14.39 12.12 -14.24
N LEU A 9 13.10 12.38 -13.95
CA LEU A 9 12.11 11.35 -13.70
C LEU A 9 11.98 10.40 -14.90
N TYR A 10 11.77 10.94 -16.10
CA TYR A 10 11.65 10.13 -17.31
C TYR A 10 12.96 9.40 -17.66
N ALA A 11 14.11 10.02 -17.47
CA ALA A 11 15.40 9.38 -17.68
C ALA A 11 15.60 8.18 -16.74
N ALA A 12 15.24 8.34 -15.46
CA ALA A 12 15.32 7.27 -14.48
C ALA A 12 14.31 6.13 -14.78
N LEU A 13 13.09 6.45 -15.22
CA LEU A 13 12.11 5.44 -15.64
C LEU A 13 12.59 4.65 -16.86
N LYS A 14 13.16 5.32 -17.87
CA LYS A 14 13.74 4.67 -19.05
C LYS A 14 14.90 3.76 -18.70
N SER A 15 15.69 4.07 -17.67
CA SER A 15 16.77 3.19 -17.17
C SER A 15 16.24 2.00 -16.36
N GLY A 16 14.92 1.81 -16.26
CA GLY A 16 14.28 0.69 -15.59
C GLY A 16 14.14 0.86 -14.06
N ALA A 17 14.27 2.07 -13.53
CA ALA A 17 13.97 2.33 -12.12
C ALA A 17 12.45 2.22 -11.87
N SER A 18 12.06 1.76 -10.67
CA SER A 18 10.66 1.85 -10.25
C SER A 18 10.23 3.31 -10.10
N TYR A 19 8.94 3.61 -10.24
CA TYR A 19 8.46 4.99 -10.14
C TYR A 19 8.86 5.70 -8.83
N PRO A 20 8.77 5.08 -7.62
CA PRO A 20 9.26 5.70 -6.39
C PRO A 20 10.76 6.00 -6.41
N ALA A 21 11.58 5.07 -6.92
CA ALA A 21 13.03 5.26 -7.03
C ALA A 21 13.39 6.34 -8.06
N ALA A 22 12.70 6.38 -9.20
CA ALA A 22 12.87 7.41 -10.22
C ALA A 22 12.49 8.79 -9.69
N ARG A 23 11.37 8.89 -8.97
CA ARG A 23 10.90 10.13 -8.34
C ARG A 23 11.88 10.64 -7.28
N GLN A 24 12.42 9.75 -6.44
CA GLN A 24 13.44 10.10 -5.45
C GLN A 24 14.72 10.62 -6.13
N LYS A 25 15.20 9.93 -7.14
CA LYS A 25 16.39 10.33 -7.90
C LYS A 25 16.23 11.69 -8.57
N ALA A 26 15.09 11.94 -9.20
CA ALA A 26 14.77 13.24 -9.79
C ALA A 26 14.70 14.37 -8.74
N PHE A 27 14.16 14.06 -7.56
CA PHE A 27 14.12 15.03 -6.46
C PHE A 27 15.52 15.36 -5.95
N GLU A 28 16.38 14.37 -5.77
CA GLU A 28 17.76 14.58 -5.33
C GLU A 28 18.58 15.41 -6.33
N ALA A 29 18.39 15.19 -7.62
CA ALA A 29 19.02 16.03 -8.66
C ALA A 29 18.56 17.48 -8.59
N CYS A 30 17.29 17.73 -8.24
CA CYS A 30 16.76 19.10 -8.06
C CYS A 30 17.22 19.79 -6.76
N ARG A 31 17.79 19.07 -5.79
CA ARG A 31 18.25 19.64 -4.50
C ARG A 31 19.46 20.58 -4.65
N THR A 32 20.09 20.64 -5.80
CA THR A 32 21.09 21.66 -6.14
C THR A 32 20.52 23.09 -6.18
N ASP A 33 19.18 23.24 -6.35
CA ASP A 33 18.48 24.51 -6.18
C ASP A 33 18.53 24.93 -4.70
N SER A 34 18.98 26.14 -4.42
CA SER A 34 19.13 26.70 -3.06
C SER A 34 17.83 26.63 -2.24
N ARG A 35 16.68 26.70 -2.90
CA ARG A 35 15.35 26.58 -2.25
C ARG A 35 15.05 25.18 -1.73
N LEU A 36 15.66 24.17 -2.30
CA LEU A 36 15.46 22.76 -1.95
C LEU A 36 16.62 22.19 -1.12
N SER A 37 17.70 22.92 -0.95
CA SER A 37 18.90 22.47 -0.22
C SER A 37 18.62 22.11 1.24
N GLN A 38 17.67 22.81 1.88
CA GLN A 38 17.26 22.54 3.27
C GLN A 38 16.23 21.41 3.41
N VAL A 39 15.67 20.94 2.30
CA VAL A 39 14.70 19.83 2.33
C VAL A 39 15.46 18.53 2.59
N PRO A 40 15.06 17.69 3.56
CA PRO A 40 15.75 16.44 3.86
C PRO A 40 15.86 15.53 2.63
N ALA A 41 17.04 14.94 2.44
CA ALA A 41 17.22 13.84 1.49
C ALA A 41 16.25 12.72 1.89
N GLY A 42 15.71 11.97 1.00
CA GLY A 42 14.79 10.89 1.33
C GLY A 42 13.36 11.34 1.72
N LEU A 43 13.01 12.63 1.62
CA LEU A 43 11.65 13.10 1.87
C LEU A 43 10.61 12.25 1.11
N LEU A 44 10.92 11.88 -0.13
CA LEU A 44 10.04 11.10 -1.00
C LEU A 44 10.20 9.57 -0.86
N THR A 45 11.00 9.07 0.09
CA THR A 45 11.12 7.63 0.36
C THR A 45 10.06 7.13 1.34
N ALA A 46 9.57 8.01 2.21
CA ALA A 46 8.57 7.65 3.21
C ALA A 46 7.14 7.81 2.65
N PRO A 47 6.32 6.74 2.64
CA PRO A 47 4.96 6.78 2.09
C PRO A 47 4.08 7.87 2.69
N ASN A 48 4.18 8.12 4.00
CA ASN A 48 3.40 9.15 4.67
C ASN A 48 3.80 10.57 4.22
N ASN A 49 5.07 10.80 3.93
CA ASN A 49 5.53 12.09 3.40
C ASN A 49 4.99 12.32 1.98
N ILE A 50 5.00 11.27 1.15
CA ILE A 50 4.43 11.34 -0.21
C ILE A 50 2.95 11.69 -0.11
N LEU A 51 2.20 11.02 0.74
CA LEU A 51 0.78 11.26 0.94
C LEU A 51 0.52 12.70 1.45
N GLY A 52 1.30 13.16 2.43
CA GLY A 52 1.22 14.52 2.95
C GLY A 52 1.47 15.59 1.88
N ILE A 53 2.45 15.36 1.00
CA ILE A 53 2.74 16.25 -0.13
C ILE A 53 1.56 16.30 -1.11
N GLU A 54 0.94 15.15 -1.41
CA GLU A 54 -0.22 15.11 -2.31
C GLU A 54 -1.44 15.81 -1.69
N TYR A 55 -1.65 15.71 -0.37
CA TYR A 55 -2.67 16.53 0.32
C TYR A 55 -2.38 18.02 0.21
N LEU A 56 -1.15 18.47 0.45
CA LEU A 56 -0.77 19.86 0.32
C LEU A 56 -0.97 20.37 -1.12
N ARG A 57 -0.64 19.56 -2.12
CA ARG A 57 -0.88 19.88 -3.53
C ARG A 57 -2.37 20.00 -3.85
N ALA A 58 -3.20 19.09 -3.33
CA ALA A 58 -4.64 19.11 -3.51
C ALA A 58 -5.26 20.38 -2.86
N LEU A 59 -4.90 20.67 -1.61
CA LEU A 59 -5.38 21.86 -0.91
C LEU A 59 -5.05 23.15 -1.69
N ARG A 60 -3.82 23.25 -2.19
CA ARG A 60 -3.39 24.40 -2.99
C ARG A 60 -4.14 24.50 -4.33
N ARG A 61 -4.35 23.37 -5.01
CA ARG A 61 -5.08 23.33 -6.29
C ARG A 61 -6.54 23.71 -6.17
N LEU A 62 -7.16 23.34 -5.04
CA LEU A 62 -8.58 23.59 -4.74
C LEU A 62 -8.81 24.93 -4.03
N ASP A 63 -7.75 25.70 -3.79
CA ASP A 63 -7.79 26.93 -2.97
C ASP A 63 -8.56 26.71 -1.65
N SER A 64 -8.26 25.60 -0.99
CA SER A 64 -8.99 25.15 0.19
C SER A 64 -8.61 25.96 1.44
N PRO A 65 -9.57 26.38 2.27
CA PRO A 65 -9.30 27.06 3.54
C PRO A 65 -8.78 26.13 4.65
N ILE A 66 -8.69 24.81 4.42
CA ILE A 66 -8.21 23.84 5.38
C ILE A 66 -6.73 24.09 5.68
N ARG A 67 -6.42 24.25 6.98
CA ARG A 67 -5.04 24.41 7.46
C ARG A 67 -4.43 23.01 7.72
N PRO A 68 -3.39 22.63 7.00
CA PRO A 68 -2.70 21.36 7.24
C PRO A 68 -1.93 21.41 8.56
N VAL A 69 -2.03 20.34 9.34
CA VAL A 69 -1.24 20.14 10.58
C VAL A 69 -0.52 18.80 10.46
N THR A 70 0.75 18.79 10.81
CA THR A 70 1.56 17.57 10.81
C THR A 70 1.76 17.04 12.22
N LEU A 71 1.63 15.73 12.39
CA LEU A 71 2.02 15.02 13.61
C LEU A 71 3.24 14.16 13.29
N THR A 72 4.30 14.34 14.06
CA THR A 72 5.48 13.49 13.94
C THR A 72 5.14 12.09 14.42
N ARG A 73 5.37 11.11 13.56
CA ARG A 73 5.19 9.71 13.94
C ARG A 73 6.32 9.27 14.87
N THR A 74 5.95 8.72 16.01
CA THR A 74 6.90 8.27 17.03
C THR A 74 7.32 6.80 16.92
N SER A 75 6.63 6.03 16.06
CA SER A 75 6.95 4.62 15.81
C SER A 75 7.73 4.44 14.51
N ASP A 76 8.96 3.95 14.60
CA ASP A 76 9.86 3.76 13.45
C ASP A 76 9.48 2.61 12.51
N ASN A 77 8.61 1.68 12.93
CA ASN A 77 8.29 0.47 12.18
C ASN A 77 6.83 0.42 11.71
N TYR A 78 6.53 1.11 10.58
CA TYR A 78 5.21 1.07 9.94
C TYR A 78 4.74 -0.36 9.60
N HIS A 79 5.65 -1.26 9.29
CA HIS A 79 5.38 -2.63 8.88
C HIS A 79 5.85 -3.67 9.89
N SER A 80 6.22 -3.27 11.13
CA SER A 80 6.57 -4.26 12.15
C SER A 80 5.39 -5.22 12.36
N PRO A 81 5.59 -6.53 12.21
CA PRO A 81 4.57 -7.53 12.53
C PRO A 81 4.55 -7.88 14.03
N ARG A 82 5.34 -7.18 14.84
CA ARG A 82 5.48 -7.41 16.28
C ARG A 82 4.77 -6.31 17.06
N LEU A 83 4.23 -6.68 18.20
CA LEU A 83 3.75 -5.74 19.21
C LEU A 83 5.00 -5.26 19.97
N ASP A 84 5.55 -4.12 19.54
CA ASP A 84 6.68 -3.49 20.22
C ASP A 84 6.16 -2.52 21.29
N GLN A 85 7.00 -2.16 22.27
CA GLN A 85 6.62 -1.24 23.36
C GLN A 85 6.16 0.12 22.78
N GLY A 86 4.96 0.55 23.16
CA GLY A 86 4.36 1.81 22.77
C GLY A 86 3.18 1.63 21.80
N PHE A 87 3.34 2.04 20.54
CA PHE A 87 2.27 1.97 19.53
C PHE A 87 2.48 0.79 18.58
N ALA A 88 1.49 -0.10 18.51
CA ALA A 88 1.50 -1.18 17.52
C ALA A 88 1.06 -0.70 16.13
N SER A 89 1.64 -1.28 15.09
CA SER A 89 1.16 -1.06 13.72
C SER A 89 -0.18 -1.79 13.50
N ALA A 90 -1.01 -1.29 12.58
CA ALA A 90 -2.24 -1.97 12.19
C ALA A 90 -1.98 -3.41 11.66
N THR A 91 -0.81 -3.64 11.05
CA THR A 91 -0.38 -4.96 10.60
C THR A 91 -0.12 -5.89 11.79
N ALA A 92 0.55 -5.41 12.84
CA ALA A 92 0.81 -6.18 14.05
C ALA A 92 -0.52 -6.54 14.75
N ILE A 93 -1.42 -5.56 14.93
CA ILE A 93 -2.72 -5.78 15.55
C ILE A 93 -3.53 -6.83 14.78
N ARG A 94 -3.68 -6.68 13.45
CA ARG A 94 -4.42 -7.66 12.63
C ARG A 94 -3.81 -9.06 12.71
N LYS A 95 -2.48 -9.16 12.65
CA LYS A 95 -1.78 -10.44 12.75
C LYS A 95 -2.00 -11.12 14.09
N THR A 96 -1.99 -10.36 15.17
CA THR A 96 -2.25 -10.91 16.52
C THR A 96 -3.70 -11.33 16.67
N LEU A 97 -4.67 -10.52 16.22
CA LEU A 97 -6.10 -10.85 16.26
C LEU A 97 -6.45 -12.12 15.51
N THR A 98 -5.75 -12.43 14.42
CA THR A 98 -5.96 -13.67 13.63
C THR A 98 -5.03 -14.80 14.07
N GLY A 99 -4.23 -14.58 15.11
CA GLY A 99 -3.30 -15.57 15.68
C GLY A 99 -3.94 -16.37 16.83
N PRO A 100 -3.12 -17.23 17.48
CA PRO A 100 -3.60 -18.08 18.58
C PRO A 100 -3.89 -17.32 19.88
N GLU A 101 -3.34 -16.13 20.06
CA GLU A 101 -3.40 -15.34 21.31
C GLU A 101 -3.84 -13.90 21.03
N PRO A 102 -5.11 -13.69 20.60
CA PRO A 102 -5.62 -12.35 20.26
C PRO A 102 -5.60 -11.37 21.44
N GLU A 103 -5.62 -11.86 22.67
CA GLU A 103 -5.59 -11.06 23.90
C GLU A 103 -4.28 -10.25 24.06
N LEU A 104 -3.21 -10.64 23.39
CA LEU A 104 -1.92 -9.92 23.41
C LEU A 104 -2.00 -8.50 22.85
N ILE A 105 -3.11 -8.13 22.18
CA ILE A 105 -3.33 -6.73 21.76
C ILE A 105 -3.70 -5.80 22.93
N SER A 106 -3.95 -6.36 24.13
CA SER A 106 -4.21 -5.56 25.33
C SER A 106 -3.05 -4.56 25.55
N GLY A 107 -3.40 -3.31 25.85
CA GLY A 107 -2.45 -2.20 25.95
C GLY A 107 -2.02 -1.57 24.63
N PHE A 108 -2.41 -2.11 23.46
CA PHE A 108 -2.17 -1.54 22.14
C PHE A 108 -3.42 -0.99 21.46
N VAL A 109 -4.56 -1.24 22.07
CA VAL A 109 -5.85 -0.69 21.66
C VAL A 109 -6.54 -0.07 22.89
N PRO A 110 -7.45 0.90 22.72
CA PRO A 110 -8.21 1.46 23.84
C PRO A 110 -9.01 0.38 24.58
N ASP A 111 -9.09 0.51 25.89
CA ASP A 111 -9.75 -0.50 26.76
C ASP A 111 -11.22 -0.76 26.39
N ASN A 112 -11.92 0.26 25.91
CA ASN A 112 -13.30 0.12 25.45
C ASN A 112 -13.43 -0.56 24.08
N VAL A 113 -12.36 -0.66 23.31
CA VAL A 113 -12.33 -1.31 21.99
C VAL A 113 -11.92 -2.79 22.10
N LEU A 114 -11.09 -3.13 23.08
CA LEU A 114 -10.58 -4.49 23.27
C LEU A 114 -11.68 -5.55 23.34
N PRO A 115 -12.74 -5.43 24.19
CA PRO A 115 -13.78 -6.45 24.27
C PRO A 115 -14.52 -6.63 22.94
N VAL A 116 -14.78 -5.54 22.21
CA VAL A 116 -15.45 -5.60 20.90
C VAL A 116 -14.63 -6.39 19.89
N LEU A 117 -13.29 -6.18 19.86
CA LEU A 117 -12.40 -6.93 18.98
C LEU A 117 -12.34 -8.41 19.34
N LEU A 118 -12.25 -8.73 20.64
CA LEU A 118 -12.19 -10.13 21.08
C LEU A 118 -13.52 -10.87 20.84
N GLU A 119 -14.64 -10.19 20.99
CA GLU A 119 -15.95 -10.73 20.61
C GLU A 119 -16.02 -11.01 19.11
N ALA A 120 -15.58 -10.08 18.25
CA ALA A 120 -15.53 -10.25 16.82
C ALA A 120 -14.62 -11.42 16.39
N VAL A 121 -13.51 -11.67 17.11
CA VAL A 121 -12.66 -12.85 16.90
C VAL A 121 -13.43 -14.13 17.22
N LYS A 122 -14.07 -14.16 18.41
CA LYS A 122 -14.83 -15.33 18.89
C LYS A 122 -15.99 -15.68 17.95
N ASP A 123 -16.67 -14.67 17.41
CA ASP A 123 -17.80 -14.87 16.51
C ASP A 123 -17.37 -15.17 15.05
N GLY A 124 -16.05 -15.20 14.78
CA GLY A 124 -15.54 -15.39 13.42
C GLY A 124 -15.88 -14.24 12.46
N ALA A 125 -16.15 -13.04 13.00
CA ALA A 125 -16.54 -11.87 12.20
C ALA A 125 -15.35 -11.15 11.55
N LEU A 126 -14.11 -11.55 11.87
CA LEU A 126 -12.93 -11.00 11.22
C LEU A 126 -12.74 -11.63 9.85
N MET A 127 -12.87 -10.81 8.82
CA MET A 127 -12.64 -11.26 7.45
C MET A 127 -11.17 -11.12 7.04
N SER A 128 -10.69 -12.12 6.33
CA SER A 128 -9.37 -12.14 5.70
C SER A 128 -9.48 -12.14 4.16
N GLU A 129 -8.38 -11.85 3.47
CA GLU A 129 -8.34 -11.94 2.01
C GLU A 129 -8.72 -13.35 1.51
N ASP A 130 -8.33 -14.40 2.24
CA ASP A 130 -8.56 -15.79 1.84
C ASP A 130 -10.03 -16.23 1.96
N ASP A 131 -10.86 -15.51 2.71
CA ASP A 131 -12.30 -15.77 2.79
C ASP A 131 -12.99 -15.51 1.43
N PHE A 132 -12.39 -14.68 0.59
CA PHE A 132 -12.82 -14.44 -0.79
C PHE A 132 -12.27 -15.45 -1.80
N SER A 133 -11.49 -16.44 -1.37
CA SER A 133 -10.81 -17.36 -2.29
C SER A 133 -11.79 -18.11 -3.20
N LEU A 134 -12.86 -18.65 -2.66
CA LEU A 134 -13.83 -19.43 -3.44
C LEU A 134 -14.69 -18.55 -4.36
N PRO A 135 -15.30 -17.44 -3.88
CA PRO A 135 -16.04 -16.52 -4.74
C PRO A 135 -15.18 -15.95 -5.88
N LEU A 136 -13.94 -15.56 -5.58
CA LEU A 136 -13.03 -15.05 -6.60
C LEU A 136 -12.70 -16.13 -7.64
N LYS A 137 -12.36 -17.35 -7.22
CA LYS A 137 -12.09 -18.45 -8.15
C LYS A 137 -13.26 -18.69 -9.09
N TYR A 138 -14.46 -18.73 -8.52
CA TYR A 138 -15.67 -18.91 -9.31
C TYR A 138 -15.84 -17.79 -10.35
N GLN A 139 -15.70 -16.55 -9.94
CA GLN A 139 -15.80 -15.41 -10.85
C GLN A 139 -14.73 -15.43 -11.95
N LEU A 140 -13.48 -15.79 -11.60
CA LEU A 140 -12.40 -15.87 -12.59
C LEU A 140 -12.61 -17.00 -13.59
N LEU A 141 -13.22 -18.13 -13.19
CA LEU A 141 -13.55 -19.24 -14.09
C LEU A 141 -14.63 -18.85 -15.11
N LEU A 142 -15.51 -17.93 -14.77
CA LEU A 142 -16.56 -17.42 -15.66
C LEU A 142 -16.11 -16.23 -16.53
N SER A 143 -14.92 -15.68 -16.24
CA SER A 143 -14.44 -14.47 -16.91
C SER A 143 -13.47 -14.81 -18.04
N THR A 144 -13.54 -14.01 -19.11
CA THR A 144 -12.53 -14.03 -20.19
C THR A 144 -11.51 -12.91 -19.98
N PRO A 145 -10.33 -12.95 -20.63
CA PRO A 145 -9.37 -11.85 -20.56
C PRO A 145 -9.98 -10.50 -20.96
N GLU A 146 -10.88 -10.48 -21.92
CA GLU A 146 -11.55 -9.26 -22.39
C GLU A 146 -12.46 -8.67 -21.31
N THR A 147 -13.24 -9.51 -20.62
CA THR A 147 -14.10 -9.06 -19.52
C THR A 147 -13.26 -8.60 -18.33
N LEU A 148 -12.16 -9.29 -18.02
CA LEU A 148 -11.26 -8.90 -16.94
C LEU A 148 -10.57 -7.56 -17.22
N SER A 149 -10.13 -7.29 -18.43
CA SER A 149 -9.49 -6.01 -18.80
C SER A 149 -10.45 -4.81 -18.75
N GLY A 150 -11.76 -5.04 -18.64
CA GLY A 150 -12.78 -4.00 -18.42
C GLY A 150 -12.84 -3.50 -16.95
N PHE A 151 -12.24 -4.22 -16.00
CA PHE A 151 -12.18 -3.75 -14.62
C PHE A 151 -11.10 -2.70 -14.42
N LEU A 152 -11.34 -1.79 -13.47
CA LEU A 152 -10.38 -0.74 -13.09
C LEU A 152 -9.05 -1.38 -12.70
N ASP A 153 -7.95 -0.80 -13.19
CA ASP A 153 -6.57 -1.22 -12.94
C ASP A 153 -6.17 -2.62 -13.44
N VAL A 154 -7.04 -3.32 -14.15
CA VAL A 154 -6.72 -4.59 -14.80
C VAL A 154 -6.27 -4.34 -16.24
N SER A 155 -4.95 -4.32 -16.46
CA SER A 155 -4.41 -4.24 -17.83
C SER A 155 -4.63 -5.56 -18.59
N GLU A 156 -4.65 -5.51 -19.94
CA GLU A 156 -4.71 -6.71 -20.78
C GLU A 156 -3.59 -7.74 -20.43
N ALA A 157 -2.40 -7.24 -20.12
CA ALA A 157 -1.27 -8.09 -19.72
C ALA A 157 -1.55 -8.84 -18.40
N LEU A 158 -2.21 -8.17 -17.43
CA LEU A 158 -2.64 -8.78 -16.18
C LEU A 158 -3.79 -9.76 -16.41
N ALA A 159 -4.81 -9.38 -17.19
CA ALA A 159 -5.95 -10.23 -17.55
C ALA A 159 -5.50 -11.55 -18.20
N ASN A 160 -4.61 -11.46 -19.18
CA ASN A 160 -4.03 -12.63 -19.85
C ASN A 160 -3.19 -13.50 -18.89
N ARG A 161 -2.48 -12.89 -17.93
CA ARG A 161 -1.71 -13.63 -16.92
C ARG A 161 -2.64 -14.35 -15.95
N ILE A 162 -3.69 -13.70 -15.49
CA ILE A 162 -4.74 -14.31 -14.64
C ILE A 162 -5.28 -15.56 -15.33
N HIS A 163 -5.73 -15.41 -16.56
CA HIS A 163 -6.34 -16.51 -17.33
C HIS A 163 -5.37 -17.69 -17.53
N ARG A 164 -4.12 -17.43 -17.91
CA ARG A 164 -3.10 -18.47 -18.12
C ARG A 164 -2.73 -19.23 -16.85
N ARG A 165 -2.77 -18.56 -15.70
CA ARG A 165 -2.35 -19.14 -14.41
C ARG A 165 -3.50 -19.59 -13.52
N LEU A 166 -4.73 -19.52 -14.01
CA LEU A 166 -5.92 -19.84 -13.22
C LEU A 166 -5.94 -21.30 -12.73
N SER A 167 -5.34 -22.24 -13.48
CA SER A 167 -5.20 -23.64 -13.06
C SER A 167 -4.33 -23.82 -11.80
N GLU A 168 -3.46 -22.85 -11.49
CA GLU A 168 -2.58 -22.85 -10.33
C GLU A 168 -3.21 -22.17 -9.11
N TYR A 169 -4.47 -21.74 -9.21
CA TYR A 169 -5.20 -21.06 -8.13
C TYR A 169 -5.52 -22.01 -6.98
N THR A 170 -4.95 -21.78 -5.82
CA THR A 170 -5.25 -22.51 -4.57
C THR A 170 -5.91 -21.62 -3.50
N GLY A 171 -5.75 -20.30 -3.58
CA GLY A 171 -6.33 -19.31 -2.67
C GLY A 171 -6.00 -17.90 -3.10
N TYR A 172 -6.69 -16.91 -2.52
CA TYR A 172 -6.54 -15.50 -2.87
C TYR A 172 -5.09 -15.02 -2.72
N ARG A 173 -4.51 -15.17 -1.52
CA ARG A 173 -3.14 -14.71 -1.22
C ARG A 173 -2.10 -15.39 -2.09
N GLN A 174 -2.21 -16.70 -2.24
CA GLN A 174 -1.31 -17.47 -3.09
C GLN A 174 -1.37 -16.99 -4.52
N PHE A 175 -2.58 -16.77 -5.05
CA PHE A 175 -2.75 -16.36 -6.43
C PHE A 175 -2.27 -14.92 -6.67
N ALA A 176 -2.53 -13.99 -5.76
CA ALA A 176 -2.00 -12.64 -5.83
C ALA A 176 -0.46 -12.61 -5.86
N GLU A 177 0.22 -13.44 -5.05
CA GLU A 177 1.69 -13.59 -5.10
C GLU A 177 2.16 -14.19 -6.43
N LEU A 178 1.42 -15.17 -6.97
CA LEU A 178 1.73 -15.82 -8.23
C LEU A 178 1.66 -14.86 -9.42
N LEU A 179 0.73 -13.91 -9.39
CA LEU A 179 0.51 -12.91 -10.43
C LEU A 179 1.48 -11.74 -10.37
N LYS A 180 2.19 -11.58 -9.26
CA LYS A 180 3.11 -10.47 -9.01
C LYS A 180 4.24 -10.39 -10.04
N THR A 181 4.58 -9.17 -10.40
CA THR A 181 5.74 -8.85 -11.25
C THR A 181 6.46 -7.62 -10.70
N ARG A 182 7.57 -7.24 -11.34
CA ARG A 182 8.27 -6.00 -11.02
C ARG A 182 7.38 -4.77 -11.21
N GLU A 183 6.50 -4.78 -12.20
CA GLU A 183 5.60 -3.67 -12.54
C GLU A 183 4.26 -3.73 -11.82
N THR A 184 3.79 -4.95 -11.53
CA THR A 184 2.52 -5.19 -10.85
C THR A 184 2.79 -5.76 -9.47
N THR A 185 2.81 -4.88 -8.46
CA THR A 185 3.01 -5.28 -7.06
C THR A 185 1.76 -5.98 -6.52
N ARG A 186 1.91 -6.74 -5.43
CA ARG A 186 0.78 -7.37 -4.74
C ARG A 186 -0.33 -6.37 -4.41
N THR A 187 0.02 -5.19 -3.90
CA THR A 187 -0.94 -4.13 -3.54
C THR A 187 -1.75 -3.60 -4.74
N ARG A 188 -1.24 -3.78 -5.97
CA ARG A 188 -1.98 -3.41 -7.19
C ARG A 188 -2.85 -4.54 -7.73
N ILE A 189 -2.61 -5.78 -7.28
CA ILE A 189 -3.39 -6.95 -7.66
C ILE A 189 -4.59 -7.11 -6.72
N ASN A 190 -4.41 -6.75 -5.43
CA ASN A 190 -5.46 -6.72 -4.44
C ASN A 190 -6.35 -5.48 -4.66
#